data_f52fbc35d92a52f1e8811a9f289dd45e
#
_entry.id   f52fbc35d92a52f1e8811a9f289dd45e
#
_cell.length_a   1.000
_cell.length_b   1.000
_cell.length_c   1.000
_cell.angle_alpha   90.00
_cell.angle_beta   90.00
_cell.angle_gamma   90.00
#
_symmetry.space_group_name_H-M   'P 1'
#
loop_
_entity.id
_entity.type
_entity.pdbx_description
1 polymer ?
#
loop_
_entity_poly.entity_id
_entity_poly.type
_entity_poly.pdbx_seq_one_letter_code
_entity_poly.pdbx_strand_id
1 'polypeptide(L)'
;VRLSDEQLLQLRFCDLQLKLSGSALERRLQHIYGELQRRGIGLRPHMWLAEEWFSPDGIPGIAVPFYLAHPRLMQLERHQMKQVEGGNANWLRRILRHEAGHAMDTAYRLRYRRAWREVFGPPGKPYPDIYMARPASRRYVHHLGDWYAQSHPTEDFAETFAVWLKPHSDWRRTYAGWPAYDKLLFVDELMQSLRDVPPLVRSRVHVEPLGDNRITLADHYAAKVARYGQYPPSDADALLRRVFTCRPARVAAPRASALLRECRTSVATAVALETGVDRYTVHQALRRAIGRCDELQLRVRGARRTGLRDARTMLVKLVGLLATNRVTSIKL
;
A
#
# COMPACT_ATOMS: atom_id res chain seq x y z
N VAL A 1 7.00 -31.66 7.76
CA VAL A 1 5.56 -31.94 7.59
C VAL A 1 4.90 -30.64 7.21
N ARG A 2 4.20 -30.61 6.06
CA ARG A 2 3.43 -29.40 5.64
C ARG A 2 2.08 -29.47 6.31
N LEU A 3 1.82 -28.60 7.29
CA LEU A 3 0.50 -28.48 7.93
C LEU A 3 -0.57 -28.06 6.91
N SER A 4 -1.78 -28.63 7.04
CA SER A 4 -2.95 -28.19 6.28
C SER A 4 -3.42 -26.79 6.71
N ASP A 5 -4.35 -26.16 5.98
CA ASP A 5 -4.92 -24.89 6.41
C ASP A 5 -5.67 -25.04 7.75
N GLU A 6 -6.42 -26.14 7.91
CA GLU A 6 -7.16 -26.45 9.13
C GLU A 6 -6.21 -26.60 10.33
N GLN A 7 -5.09 -27.31 10.16
CA GLN A 7 -4.10 -27.46 11.21
C GLN A 7 -3.42 -26.14 11.58
N LEU A 8 -3.09 -25.31 10.59
CA LEU A 8 -2.54 -23.98 10.83
C LEU A 8 -3.51 -23.07 11.58
N LEU A 9 -4.79 -23.10 11.21
CA LEU A 9 -5.82 -22.28 11.85
C LEU A 9 -5.99 -22.57 13.35
N GLN A 10 -5.67 -23.78 13.80
CA GLN A 10 -5.72 -24.15 15.22
C GLN A 10 -4.50 -23.66 16.03
N LEU A 11 -3.42 -23.23 15.40
CA LEU A 11 -2.25 -22.71 16.09
C LEU A 11 -2.51 -21.30 16.60
N ARG A 12 -1.96 -20.99 17.78
CA ARG A 12 -1.89 -19.62 18.29
C ARG A 12 -0.69 -18.90 17.68
N PHE A 13 -0.69 -17.59 17.67
CA PHE A 13 0.44 -16.82 17.16
C PHE A 13 1.76 -17.18 17.89
N CYS A 14 1.73 -17.29 19.21
CA CYS A 14 2.90 -17.66 20.01
C CYS A 14 3.46 -19.05 19.68
N ASP A 15 2.65 -19.95 19.14
CA ASP A 15 3.07 -21.31 18.77
C ASP A 15 3.78 -21.39 17.41
N LEU A 16 3.68 -20.33 16.59
CA LEU A 16 4.31 -20.30 15.25
C LEU A 16 5.83 -20.28 15.27
N GLN A 17 6.45 -19.90 16.40
CA GLN A 17 7.90 -19.81 16.59
C GLN A 17 8.64 -19.07 15.46
N LEU A 18 8.00 -18.07 14.88
CA LEU A 18 8.54 -17.28 13.78
C LEU A 18 9.65 -16.36 14.27
N LYS A 19 10.71 -16.25 13.47
CA LYS A 19 11.83 -15.34 13.72
C LYS A 19 12.04 -14.43 12.50
N LEU A 20 12.14 -13.14 12.76
CA LEU A 20 12.50 -12.18 11.71
C LEU A 20 14.02 -12.19 11.49
N SER A 21 14.78 -12.22 12.57
CA SER A 21 16.25 -12.15 12.54
C SER A 21 16.86 -13.31 11.74
N GLY A 22 17.79 -13.00 10.84
CA GLY A 22 18.45 -13.95 9.95
C GLY A 22 17.61 -14.45 8.78
N SER A 23 16.33 -14.04 8.69
CA SER A 23 15.41 -14.55 7.67
C SER A 23 15.61 -13.88 6.30
N ALA A 24 15.08 -14.51 5.25
CA ALA A 24 15.01 -13.90 3.92
C ALA A 24 14.09 -12.66 3.92
N LEU A 25 13.10 -12.62 4.81
CA LEU A 25 12.23 -11.46 4.99
C LEU A 25 13.04 -10.29 5.54
N GLU A 26 13.82 -10.46 6.59
CA GLU A 26 14.65 -9.39 7.16
C GLU A 26 15.54 -8.74 6.10
N ARG A 27 16.24 -9.53 5.28
CA ARG A 27 17.07 -8.99 4.18
C ARG A 27 16.25 -8.14 3.19
N ARG A 28 15.00 -8.52 2.92
CA ARG A 28 14.10 -7.74 2.06
C ARG A 28 13.63 -6.44 2.72
N LEU A 29 13.40 -6.47 4.02
CA LEU A 29 13.00 -5.30 4.80
C LEU A 29 14.15 -4.29 4.93
N GLN A 30 15.39 -4.77 5.12
CA GLN A 30 16.56 -3.91 5.27
C GLN A 30 16.87 -3.03 4.05
N HIS A 31 16.28 -3.30 2.88
CA HIS A 31 16.40 -2.39 1.72
C HIS A 31 16.00 -0.95 2.02
N ILE A 32 15.06 -0.73 2.96
CA ILE A 32 14.63 0.61 3.36
C ILE A 32 15.77 1.42 3.96
N TYR A 33 16.69 0.80 4.70
CA TYR A 33 17.84 1.48 5.30
C TYR A 33 18.76 2.07 4.24
N GLY A 34 18.98 1.35 3.14
CA GLY A 34 19.76 1.88 2.01
C GLY A 34 19.06 3.04 1.29
N GLU A 35 17.74 3.05 1.24
CA GLU A 35 16.98 4.17 0.66
C GLU A 35 17.06 5.40 1.56
N LEU A 36 16.91 5.25 2.88
CA LEU A 36 17.07 6.32 3.88
C LEU A 36 18.50 6.88 3.86
N GLN A 37 19.50 6.00 3.87
CA GLN A 37 20.91 6.41 3.86
C GLN A 37 21.28 7.21 2.61
N ARG A 38 20.78 6.85 1.42
CA ARG A 38 20.99 7.64 0.19
C ARG A 38 20.40 9.05 0.27
N ARG A 39 19.43 9.27 1.15
CA ARG A 39 18.85 10.59 1.43
C ARG A 39 19.55 11.31 2.60
N GLY A 40 20.61 10.75 3.16
CA GLY A 40 21.30 11.30 4.32
C GLY A 40 20.56 11.10 5.64
N ILE A 41 19.61 10.17 5.71
CA ILE A 41 18.85 9.87 6.92
C ILE A 41 19.47 8.66 7.62
N GLY A 42 19.99 8.88 8.83
CA GLY A 42 20.63 7.84 9.64
C GLY A 42 19.66 6.95 10.42
N LEU A 43 18.37 7.27 10.43
CA LEU A 43 17.37 6.47 11.13
C LEU A 43 17.27 5.06 10.55
N ARG A 44 17.30 4.07 11.44
CA ARG A 44 17.05 2.65 11.13
C ARG A 44 15.88 2.16 11.98
N PRO A 45 14.64 2.29 11.53
CA PRO A 45 13.49 1.77 12.26
C PRO A 45 13.70 0.30 12.57
N HIS A 46 13.55 -0.11 13.84
CA HIS A 46 13.58 -1.53 14.17
C HIS A 46 12.29 -2.19 13.68
N MET A 47 12.36 -3.49 13.40
CA MET A 47 11.25 -4.23 12.83
C MET A 47 11.01 -5.51 13.62
N TRP A 48 9.75 -5.87 13.79
CA TRP A 48 9.34 -7.11 14.47
C TRP A 48 8.11 -7.71 13.80
N LEU A 49 7.82 -8.97 14.08
CA LEU A 49 6.63 -9.64 13.57
C LEU A 49 5.43 -9.36 14.48
N ALA A 50 4.32 -9.00 13.85
CA ALA A 50 3.03 -8.73 14.47
C ALA A 50 1.88 -9.31 13.63
N GLU A 51 0.64 -9.08 14.01
CA GLU A 51 -0.53 -9.52 13.25
C GLU A 51 -0.66 -8.79 11.91
N GLU A 52 -0.47 -7.48 11.91
CA GLU A 52 -0.67 -6.60 10.76
C GLU A 52 0.46 -5.57 10.64
N TRP A 53 0.43 -4.77 9.59
CA TRP A 53 1.30 -3.60 9.42
C TRP A 53 0.88 -2.48 10.36
N PHE A 54 1.79 -1.91 11.11
CA PHE A 54 1.62 -0.64 11.80
C PHE A 54 2.95 -0.08 12.29
N SER A 55 2.97 1.24 12.52
CA SER A 55 4.04 1.96 13.22
C SER A 55 3.43 2.63 14.45
N PRO A 56 3.71 2.15 15.66
CA PRO A 56 3.06 2.66 16.86
C PRO A 56 3.51 4.07 17.24
N ASP A 57 2.61 4.83 17.83
CA ASP A 57 2.95 6.14 18.38
C ASP A 57 4.00 6.02 19.49
N GLY A 58 4.97 6.93 19.52
CA GLY A 58 6.03 6.94 20.50
C GLY A 58 7.15 5.92 20.29
N ILE A 59 7.06 5.05 19.30
CA ILE A 59 8.08 4.03 19.00
C ILE A 59 8.43 4.09 17.52
N PRO A 60 9.66 4.51 17.14
CA PRO A 60 10.06 4.63 15.76
C PRO A 60 10.46 3.26 15.17
N GLY A 61 9.47 2.36 15.06
CA GLY A 61 9.62 1.00 14.58
C GLY A 61 8.49 0.61 13.63
N ILE A 62 8.60 -0.57 13.03
CA ILE A 62 7.67 -1.09 12.04
C ILE A 62 7.27 -2.52 12.41
N ALA A 63 6.00 -2.72 12.72
CA ALA A 63 5.40 -4.04 12.86
C ALA A 63 5.17 -4.63 11.47
N VAL A 64 5.55 -5.89 11.29
CA VAL A 64 5.52 -6.59 10.01
C VAL A 64 4.62 -7.82 10.14
N PRO A 65 3.63 -8.01 9.27
CA PRO A 65 2.72 -9.14 9.36
C PRO A 65 3.41 -10.49 9.33
N PHE A 66 2.99 -11.35 10.23
CA PHE A 66 3.52 -12.70 10.43
C PHE A 66 3.51 -13.56 9.15
N TYR A 67 2.48 -13.42 8.34
CA TYR A 67 2.33 -14.22 7.13
C TYR A 67 3.46 -14.00 6.11
N LEU A 68 4.14 -12.85 6.15
CA LEU A 68 5.28 -12.58 5.27
C LEU A 68 6.53 -13.38 5.64
N ALA A 69 6.60 -13.92 6.87
CA ALA A 69 7.76 -14.65 7.36
C ALA A 69 7.90 -16.05 6.72
N HIS A 70 6.81 -16.64 6.21
CA HIS A 70 6.87 -18.00 5.67
C HIS A 70 5.93 -18.19 4.45
N PRO A 71 6.38 -18.85 3.36
CA PRO A 71 5.56 -19.05 2.15
C PRO A 71 4.22 -19.75 2.42
N ARG A 72 4.19 -20.70 3.37
CA ARG A 72 2.96 -21.43 3.74
C ARG A 72 1.95 -20.50 4.43
N LEU A 73 2.40 -19.56 5.26
CA LEU A 73 1.53 -18.55 5.86
C LEU A 73 1.03 -17.53 4.84
N MET A 74 1.86 -17.14 3.87
CA MET A 74 1.41 -16.32 2.74
C MET A 74 0.35 -17.04 1.90
N GLN A 75 0.42 -18.37 1.80
CA GLN A 75 -0.61 -19.14 1.12
C GLN A 75 -1.90 -19.16 1.93
N LEU A 76 -1.83 -19.35 3.25
CA LEU A 76 -2.98 -19.28 4.15
C LEU A 76 -3.67 -17.91 4.06
N GLU A 77 -2.91 -16.81 4.18
CA GLU A 77 -3.41 -15.45 4.03
C GLU A 77 -4.16 -15.26 2.70
N ARG A 78 -3.59 -15.78 1.61
CA ARG A 78 -4.24 -15.71 0.28
C ARG A 78 -5.55 -16.50 0.24
N HIS A 79 -5.64 -17.63 0.93
CA HIS A 79 -6.86 -18.42 0.99
C HIS A 79 -7.94 -17.73 1.82
N GLN A 80 -7.56 -17.14 2.96
CA GLN A 80 -8.49 -16.46 3.86
C GLN A 80 -8.91 -15.09 3.31
N MET A 81 -7.94 -14.24 2.97
CA MET A 81 -8.17 -12.84 2.61
C MET A 81 -8.18 -12.56 1.09
N LYS A 82 -7.97 -13.59 0.23
CA LYS A 82 -7.91 -13.50 -1.23
C LYS A 82 -6.74 -12.63 -1.76
N GLN A 83 -5.94 -12.05 -0.89
CA GLN A 83 -4.75 -11.27 -1.21
C GLN A 83 -3.69 -11.45 -0.11
N VAL A 84 -2.47 -10.97 -0.36
CA VAL A 84 -1.38 -10.97 0.63
C VAL A 84 -0.73 -9.59 0.56
N GLU A 85 -0.99 -8.77 1.54
CA GLU A 85 -0.43 -7.43 1.60
C GLU A 85 1.09 -7.49 1.76
N GLY A 86 1.82 -6.77 0.90
CA GLY A 86 3.28 -6.89 0.85
C GLY A 86 3.80 -8.20 0.25
N GLY A 87 2.93 -9.09 -0.26
CA GLY A 87 3.30 -10.41 -0.78
C GLY A 87 4.21 -10.41 -2.01
N ASN A 88 4.35 -9.29 -2.70
CA ASN A 88 5.33 -9.12 -3.78
C ASN A 88 6.32 -7.98 -3.48
N ALA A 89 7.49 -8.03 -4.11
CA ALA A 89 8.59 -7.13 -3.81
C ALA A 89 8.26 -5.64 -4.06
N ASN A 90 7.43 -5.32 -5.04
CA ASN A 90 7.03 -3.93 -5.31
C ASN A 90 6.09 -3.40 -4.26
N TRP A 91 5.08 -4.18 -3.90
CA TRP A 91 4.11 -3.81 -2.88
C TRP A 91 4.79 -3.71 -1.51
N LEU A 92 5.61 -4.70 -1.14
CA LEU A 92 6.39 -4.66 0.09
C LEU A 92 7.21 -3.35 0.22
N ARG A 93 7.95 -2.97 -0.84
CA ARG A 93 8.74 -1.72 -0.81
C ARG A 93 7.88 -0.47 -0.71
N ARG A 94 6.67 -0.48 -1.27
CA ARG A 94 5.75 0.66 -1.13
C ARG A 94 5.30 0.81 0.31
N ILE A 95 4.84 -0.28 0.93
CA ILE A 95 4.43 -0.27 2.34
C ILE A 95 5.59 0.13 3.24
N LEU A 96 6.78 -0.45 3.06
CA LEU A 96 7.94 -0.11 3.87
C LEU A 96 8.32 1.38 3.81
N ARG A 97 8.18 2.04 2.66
CA ARG A 97 8.42 3.49 2.58
C ARG A 97 7.37 4.28 3.33
N HIS A 98 6.13 3.83 3.28
CA HIS A 98 5.02 4.42 4.02
C HIS A 98 5.24 4.28 5.53
N GLU A 99 5.48 3.08 6.02
CA GLU A 99 5.78 2.82 7.44
C GLU A 99 7.04 3.55 7.92
N ALA A 100 8.05 3.67 7.06
CA ALA A 100 9.22 4.48 7.37
C ALA A 100 8.85 5.97 7.54
N GLY A 101 7.83 6.48 6.87
CA GLY A 101 7.28 7.82 7.07
C GLY A 101 6.73 7.99 8.49
N HIS A 102 5.94 7.06 8.98
CA HIS A 102 5.45 7.06 10.36
C HIS A 102 6.58 6.93 11.38
N ALA A 103 7.55 6.05 11.13
CA ALA A 103 8.72 5.90 11.98
C ALA A 103 9.55 7.20 12.04
N MET A 104 9.71 7.91 10.91
CA MET A 104 10.36 9.23 10.84
C MET A 104 9.58 10.28 11.65
N ASP A 105 8.28 10.36 11.45
CA ASP A 105 7.41 11.28 12.19
C ASP A 105 7.55 11.07 13.71
N THR A 106 7.51 9.83 14.16
CA THR A 106 7.68 9.45 15.57
C THR A 106 9.11 9.75 16.08
N ALA A 107 10.14 9.34 15.32
CA ALA A 107 11.54 9.49 15.72
C ALA A 107 11.93 10.94 16.00
N TYR A 108 11.43 11.86 15.21
CA TYR A 108 11.76 13.29 15.27
C TYR A 108 10.61 14.16 15.77
N ARG A 109 9.51 13.56 16.23
CA ARG A 109 8.31 14.24 16.72
C ARG A 109 7.78 15.29 15.75
N LEU A 110 7.73 14.97 14.45
CA LEU A 110 7.46 15.92 13.39
C LEU A 110 6.05 16.50 13.45
N ARG A 111 5.03 15.66 13.73
CA ARG A 111 3.61 16.05 13.83
C ARG A 111 3.34 17.10 14.91
N TYR A 112 4.25 17.26 15.87
CA TYR A 112 4.14 18.29 16.92
C TYR A 112 4.68 19.64 16.49
N ARG A 113 5.38 19.74 15.35
CA ARG A 113 5.90 21.00 14.79
C ARG A 113 4.75 21.79 14.16
N ARG A 114 4.75 23.10 14.37
CA ARG A 114 3.73 24.00 13.82
C ARG A 114 3.67 23.92 12.29
N ALA A 115 4.82 24.02 11.63
CA ALA A 115 4.90 23.96 10.16
C ALA A 115 4.35 22.63 9.58
N TRP A 116 4.58 21.50 10.25
CA TRP A 116 3.99 20.22 9.82
C TRP A 116 2.45 20.27 9.86
N ARG A 117 1.87 20.82 10.95
CA ARG A 117 0.41 20.93 11.10
C ARG A 117 -0.22 21.92 10.13
N GLU A 118 0.50 22.95 9.73
CA GLU A 118 0.04 23.90 8.70
C GLU A 118 -0.04 23.23 7.32
N VAL A 119 0.85 22.27 7.01
CA VAL A 119 0.90 21.56 5.73
C VAL A 119 -0.06 20.38 5.66
N PHE A 120 -0.11 19.54 6.70
CA PHE A 120 -0.86 18.27 6.71
C PHE A 120 -2.16 18.35 7.50
N GLY A 121 -2.27 19.27 8.43
CA GLY A 121 -3.42 19.41 9.32
C GLY A 121 -3.18 18.86 10.73
N PRO A 122 -4.21 18.85 11.58
CA PRO A 122 -4.10 18.43 12.98
C PRO A 122 -3.93 16.90 13.08
N PRO A 123 -2.82 16.40 13.70
CA PRO A 123 -2.56 14.98 13.84
C PRO A 123 -3.48 14.27 14.85
N GLY A 124 -4.11 15.01 15.75
CA GLY A 124 -5.06 14.46 16.73
C GLY A 124 -6.48 14.28 16.20
N LYS A 125 -6.71 14.46 14.90
CA LYS A 125 -7.98 14.12 14.27
C LYS A 125 -8.22 12.61 14.45
N PRO A 126 -9.44 12.16 14.85
CA PRO A 126 -9.70 10.72 14.92
C PRO A 126 -9.63 10.08 13.54
N TYR A 127 -9.10 8.86 13.47
CA TYR A 127 -9.17 8.05 12.27
C TYR A 127 -10.64 7.70 12.00
N PRO A 128 -11.12 7.93 10.79
CA PRO A 128 -12.48 7.54 10.44
C PRO A 128 -12.55 6.05 10.10
N ASP A 129 -13.63 5.37 10.48
CA ASP A 129 -13.86 3.99 10.02
C ASP A 129 -13.98 3.92 8.50
N ILE A 130 -14.51 4.97 7.89
CA ILE A 130 -14.70 5.12 6.45
C ILE A 130 -14.29 6.52 6.04
N TYR A 131 -13.38 6.64 5.10
CA TYR A 131 -13.04 7.94 4.52
C TYR A 131 -13.58 8.12 3.11
N MET A 132 -13.90 9.36 2.77
CA MET A 132 -14.50 9.74 1.50
C MET A 132 -13.40 10.22 0.55
N ALA A 133 -12.80 9.30 -0.20
CA ALA A 133 -11.76 9.63 -1.15
C ALA A 133 -12.30 10.39 -2.37
N ARG A 134 -11.55 11.38 -2.81
CA ARG A 134 -11.80 12.15 -4.04
C ARG A 134 -10.72 11.79 -5.08
N PRO A 135 -11.01 10.89 -6.03
CA PRO A 135 -10.04 10.37 -6.99
C PRO A 135 -9.33 11.43 -7.83
N ALA A 136 -10.02 12.50 -8.16
CA ALA A 136 -9.50 13.61 -8.97
C ALA A 136 -8.73 14.67 -8.16
N SER A 137 -8.61 14.51 -6.84
CA SER A 137 -7.91 15.48 -6.00
C SER A 137 -6.41 15.51 -6.32
N ARG A 138 -5.89 16.70 -6.61
CA ARG A 138 -4.45 16.97 -6.78
C ARG A 138 -3.77 17.46 -5.50
N ARG A 139 -4.53 17.54 -4.39
CA ARG A 139 -4.01 17.99 -3.08
C ARG A 139 -3.19 16.93 -2.37
N TYR A 140 -3.19 15.70 -2.88
CA TYR A 140 -2.56 14.53 -2.27
C TYR A 140 -1.70 13.79 -3.27
N VAL A 141 -0.65 13.17 -2.79
CA VAL A 141 0.18 12.26 -3.59
C VAL A 141 -0.51 10.92 -3.81
N HIS A 142 0.02 10.13 -4.73
CA HIS A 142 -0.45 8.77 -4.99
C HIS A 142 0.69 7.78 -4.76
N HIS A 143 0.66 7.09 -3.64
CA HIS A 143 1.67 6.07 -3.31
C HIS A 143 1.03 4.70 -3.07
N LEU A 144 0.34 4.47 -1.96
CA LEU A 144 -0.47 3.27 -1.77
C LEU A 144 -1.76 3.33 -2.60
N GLY A 145 -2.55 2.27 -2.55
CA GLY A 145 -3.85 2.20 -3.23
C GLY A 145 -4.88 3.14 -2.61
N ASP A 146 -6.05 3.18 -3.22
CA ASP A 146 -7.28 3.74 -2.66
C ASP A 146 -7.21 5.20 -2.18
N TRP A 147 -6.27 6.00 -2.70
CA TRP A 147 -6.04 7.41 -2.31
C TRP A 147 -5.79 7.57 -0.80
N TYR A 148 -5.03 6.64 -0.23
CA TYR A 148 -4.83 6.48 1.21
C TYR A 148 -4.34 7.74 1.92
N ALA A 149 -3.57 8.60 1.24
CA ALA A 149 -3.19 9.93 1.74
C ALA A 149 -4.38 10.82 2.15
N GLN A 150 -5.60 10.50 1.74
CA GLN A 150 -6.80 11.28 2.08
C GLN A 150 -7.47 10.82 3.37
N SER A 151 -7.05 9.72 3.94
CA SER A 151 -7.69 9.11 5.11
C SER A 151 -7.41 9.91 6.39
N HIS A 152 -6.15 10.34 6.59
CA HIS A 152 -5.74 11.03 7.80
C HIS A 152 -4.51 11.94 7.56
N PRO A 153 -4.28 13.03 8.34
CA PRO A 153 -3.09 13.88 8.23
C PRO A 153 -1.76 13.11 8.35
N THR A 154 -1.67 12.11 9.22
CA THR A 154 -0.46 11.29 9.37
C THR A 154 -0.23 10.37 8.19
N GLU A 155 -1.31 9.88 7.56
CA GLU A 155 -1.24 9.09 6.33
C GLU A 155 -0.80 9.95 5.14
N ASP A 156 -1.29 11.19 5.07
CA ASP A 156 -0.87 12.16 4.06
C ASP A 156 0.65 12.44 4.15
N PHE A 157 1.16 12.60 5.36
CA PHE A 157 2.60 12.74 5.57
C PHE A 157 3.36 11.49 5.17
N ALA A 158 2.94 10.31 5.63
CA ALA A 158 3.61 9.03 5.34
C ALA A 158 3.62 8.72 3.82
N GLU A 159 2.52 8.95 3.13
CA GLU A 159 2.41 8.82 1.68
C GLU A 159 3.32 9.82 0.94
N THR A 160 3.35 11.09 1.39
CA THR A 160 4.19 12.14 0.82
C THR A 160 5.68 11.81 1.02
N PHE A 161 6.05 11.38 2.22
CA PHE A 161 7.39 10.90 2.54
C PHE A 161 7.79 9.70 1.66
N ALA A 162 6.89 8.74 1.47
CA ALA A 162 7.15 7.55 0.65
C ALA A 162 7.40 7.89 -0.83
N VAL A 163 6.68 8.86 -1.39
CA VAL A 163 6.92 9.38 -2.75
C VAL A 163 8.27 10.09 -2.83
N TRP A 164 8.61 10.91 -1.83
CA TRP A 164 9.89 11.60 -1.73
C TRP A 164 11.07 10.63 -1.60
N LEU A 165 10.94 9.62 -0.73
CA LEU A 165 11.99 8.64 -0.44
C LEU A 165 12.30 7.73 -1.63
N LYS A 166 11.29 7.42 -2.46
CA LYS A 166 11.42 6.46 -3.55
C LYS A 166 12.63 6.78 -4.45
N PRO A 167 13.56 5.82 -4.65
CA PRO A 167 14.69 6.00 -5.56
C PRO A 167 14.22 6.32 -6.99
N HIS A 168 14.93 7.22 -7.64
CA HIS A 168 14.63 7.67 -9.02
C HIS A 168 13.18 8.18 -9.18
N SER A 169 12.60 8.70 -8.10
CA SER A 169 11.29 9.34 -8.16
C SER A 169 11.42 10.68 -8.87
N ASP A 170 10.75 10.80 -9.99
CA ASP A 170 10.65 12.07 -10.73
C ASP A 170 9.45 12.88 -10.21
N TRP A 171 9.36 13.01 -8.88
CA TRP A 171 8.22 13.65 -8.24
C TRP A 171 8.13 15.15 -8.60
N ARG A 172 9.27 15.82 -8.79
CA ARG A 172 9.28 17.24 -9.17
C ARG A 172 8.55 17.47 -10.50
N ARG A 173 8.72 16.59 -11.46
CA ARG A 173 8.00 16.65 -12.75
C ARG A 173 6.58 16.09 -12.63
N THR A 174 6.42 14.98 -11.91
CA THR A 174 5.13 14.27 -11.81
C THR A 174 4.06 15.11 -11.12
N TYR A 175 4.44 15.88 -10.12
CA TYR A 175 3.53 16.70 -9.30
C TYR A 175 3.63 18.20 -9.61
N ALA A 176 4.36 18.61 -10.65
CA ALA A 176 4.44 20.01 -11.05
C ALA A 176 3.04 20.63 -11.25
N GLY A 177 2.79 21.77 -10.61
CA GLY A 177 1.49 22.44 -10.65
C GLY A 177 0.37 21.79 -9.83
N TRP A 178 0.69 20.80 -9.00
CA TRP A 178 -0.27 20.24 -8.04
C TRP A 178 -0.08 20.86 -6.66
N PRO A 179 -1.13 21.09 -5.86
CA PRO A 179 -0.96 21.48 -4.46
C PRO A 179 -0.15 20.45 -3.64
N ALA A 180 -0.16 19.16 -4.02
CA ALA A 180 0.68 18.13 -3.41
C ALA A 180 2.18 18.37 -3.64
N TYR A 181 2.56 19.20 -4.61
CA TYR A 181 3.95 19.56 -4.85
C TYR A 181 4.55 20.35 -3.69
N ASP A 182 3.79 21.27 -3.10
CA ASP A 182 4.23 22.06 -1.96
C ASP A 182 4.49 21.18 -0.73
N LYS A 183 3.67 20.14 -0.53
CA LYS A 183 3.89 19.13 0.51
C LYS A 183 5.20 18.35 0.28
N LEU A 184 5.49 18.00 -0.96
CA LEU A 184 6.74 17.31 -1.32
C LEU A 184 7.97 18.21 -1.14
N LEU A 185 7.86 19.50 -1.45
CA LEU A 185 8.92 20.49 -1.15
C LEU A 185 9.13 20.61 0.35
N PHE A 186 8.05 20.76 1.11
CA PHE A 186 8.14 20.80 2.58
C PHE A 186 8.82 19.55 3.15
N VAL A 187 8.47 18.36 2.68
CA VAL A 187 9.14 17.11 3.13
C VAL A 187 10.61 17.11 2.71
N ASP A 188 10.95 17.55 1.50
CA ASP A 188 12.34 17.61 1.04
C ASP A 188 13.20 18.54 1.94
N GLU A 189 12.71 19.74 2.24
CA GLU A 189 13.36 20.70 3.13
C GLU A 189 13.46 20.16 4.57
N LEU A 190 12.36 19.61 5.08
CA LEU A 190 12.32 19.03 6.42
C LEU A 190 13.33 17.89 6.55
N MET A 191 13.42 17.00 5.59
CA MET A 191 14.37 15.88 5.62
C MET A 191 15.81 16.36 5.45
N GLN A 192 16.06 17.42 4.67
CA GLN A 192 17.38 18.04 4.60
C GLN A 192 17.82 18.60 5.96
N SER A 193 16.92 19.24 6.70
CA SER A 193 17.20 19.76 8.05
C SER A 193 17.48 18.67 9.10
N LEU A 194 17.13 17.41 8.80
CA LEU A 194 17.33 16.26 9.68
C LEU A 194 18.54 15.40 9.30
N ARG A 195 19.30 15.78 8.28
CA ARG A 195 20.54 15.09 7.95
C ARG A 195 21.48 15.13 9.14
N ASP A 196 22.07 13.98 9.44
CA ASP A 196 23.00 13.80 10.56
C ASP A 196 22.47 14.19 11.96
N VAL A 197 21.18 14.52 12.05
CA VAL A 197 20.52 14.78 13.34
C VAL A 197 20.12 13.47 13.97
N PRO A 198 20.53 13.19 15.21
CA PRO A 198 20.10 11.96 15.89
C PRO A 198 18.60 12.02 16.23
N PRO A 199 17.89 10.86 16.20
CA PRO A 199 16.48 10.82 16.55
C PRO A 199 16.26 11.19 18.02
N LEU A 200 15.17 11.91 18.28
CA LEU A 200 14.73 12.30 19.62
C LEU A 200 14.14 11.11 20.37
N VAL A 201 13.39 10.26 19.66
CA VAL A 201 12.81 9.03 20.23
C VAL A 201 13.63 7.84 19.72
N ARG A 202 14.10 7.02 20.68
CA ARG A 202 14.98 5.88 20.41
C ARG A 202 14.45 4.56 20.97
N SER A 203 13.17 4.53 21.37
CA SER A 203 12.53 3.32 21.88
C SER A 203 12.62 2.19 20.87
N ARG A 204 12.92 0.98 21.34
CA ARG A 204 12.96 -0.25 20.56
C ARG A 204 12.02 -1.33 21.10
N VAL A 205 11.02 -0.92 21.84
CA VAL A 205 9.97 -1.80 22.36
C VAL A 205 9.20 -2.39 21.19
N HIS A 206 8.84 -3.65 21.26
CA HIS A 206 7.93 -4.29 20.34
C HIS A 206 6.51 -4.20 20.93
N VAL A 207 5.62 -3.55 20.23
CA VAL A 207 4.19 -3.48 20.59
C VAL A 207 3.50 -4.70 19.97
N GLU A 208 2.68 -5.38 20.76
CA GLU A 208 1.92 -6.56 20.33
C GLU A 208 2.77 -7.62 19.60
N PRO A 209 3.91 -8.05 20.17
CA PRO A 209 4.76 -9.04 19.52
C PRO A 209 4.05 -10.39 19.48
N LEU A 210 4.24 -11.16 18.41
CA LEU A 210 3.57 -12.46 18.21
C LEU A 210 3.80 -13.45 19.36
N GLY A 211 4.96 -13.37 20.02
CA GLY A 211 5.30 -14.27 21.13
C GLY A 211 4.36 -14.17 22.33
N ASP A 212 3.71 -13.04 22.50
CA ASP A 212 2.78 -12.77 23.60
C ASP A 212 1.32 -13.00 23.20
N ASN A 213 1.07 -13.14 21.90
CA ASN A 213 -0.29 -13.28 21.37
C ASN A 213 -0.77 -14.74 21.43
N ARG A 214 -1.84 -14.98 22.18
CA ARG A 214 -2.40 -16.32 22.46
C ARG A 214 -3.66 -16.64 21.67
N ILE A 215 -4.14 -15.72 20.81
CA ILE A 215 -5.29 -16.02 19.95
C ILE A 215 -4.89 -17.00 18.85
N THR A 216 -5.86 -17.79 18.39
CA THR A 216 -5.63 -18.72 17.28
C THR A 216 -5.63 -17.97 15.94
N LEU A 217 -4.99 -18.57 14.93
CA LEU A 217 -5.12 -18.03 13.57
C LEU A 217 -6.55 -18.08 13.06
N ALA A 218 -7.37 -19.04 13.54
CA ALA A 218 -8.79 -19.11 13.21
C ALA A 218 -9.53 -17.86 13.71
N ASP A 219 -9.35 -17.50 14.99
CA ASP A 219 -9.97 -16.31 15.58
C ASP A 219 -9.52 -15.03 14.89
N HIS A 220 -8.20 -14.91 14.64
CA HIS A 220 -7.65 -13.79 13.89
C HIS A 220 -8.30 -13.61 12.52
N TYR A 221 -8.36 -14.70 11.73
CA TYR A 221 -8.97 -14.61 10.39
C TYR A 221 -10.48 -14.41 10.45
N ALA A 222 -11.18 -14.96 11.44
CA ALA A 222 -12.59 -14.68 11.64
C ALA A 222 -12.84 -13.19 11.92
N ALA A 223 -12.05 -12.58 12.82
CA ALA A 223 -12.12 -11.14 13.10
C ALA A 223 -11.74 -10.30 11.87
N LYS A 224 -10.69 -10.68 11.17
CA LYS A 224 -10.22 -9.99 9.96
C LYS A 224 -11.24 -10.06 8.82
N VAL A 225 -11.89 -11.22 8.61
CA VAL A 225 -12.98 -11.36 7.65
C VAL A 225 -14.21 -10.56 8.08
N ALA A 226 -14.55 -10.53 9.36
CA ALA A 226 -15.65 -9.71 9.86
C ALA A 226 -15.39 -8.22 9.63
N ARG A 227 -14.14 -7.77 9.83
CA ARG A 227 -13.74 -6.36 9.61
C ARG A 227 -13.69 -5.97 8.13
N TYR A 228 -13.07 -6.79 7.29
CA TYR A 228 -12.79 -6.47 5.88
C TYR A 228 -13.64 -7.24 4.87
N GLY A 229 -14.16 -8.42 5.24
CA GLY A 229 -14.87 -9.32 4.35
C GLY A 229 -16.35 -8.99 4.13
N GLN A 230 -16.94 -8.15 4.95
CA GLN A 230 -18.32 -7.65 4.75
C GLN A 230 -18.43 -6.65 3.60
N TYR A 231 -17.28 -6.19 3.09
CA TYR A 231 -17.25 -5.40 1.87
C TYR A 231 -16.91 -6.34 0.70
N PRO A 232 -17.80 -6.44 -0.30
CA PRO A 232 -17.46 -7.16 -1.52
C PRO A 232 -16.13 -6.60 -2.03
N PRO A 233 -15.30 -7.42 -2.71
CA PRO A 233 -14.12 -6.92 -3.43
C PRO A 233 -14.57 -5.65 -4.14
N SER A 234 -13.82 -4.56 -3.99
CA SER A 234 -14.26 -3.28 -4.57
C SER A 234 -14.76 -3.56 -5.97
N ASP A 235 -15.84 -2.93 -6.42
CA ASP A 235 -16.39 -3.14 -7.76
C ASP A 235 -15.27 -3.16 -8.82
N ALA A 236 -14.19 -2.42 -8.56
CA ALA A 236 -12.97 -2.44 -9.34
C ALA A 236 -12.26 -3.80 -9.34
N ASP A 237 -12.11 -4.46 -8.19
CA ASP A 237 -11.47 -5.80 -8.11
C ASP A 237 -12.32 -6.87 -8.80
N ALA A 238 -13.64 -6.79 -8.63
CA ALA A 238 -14.58 -7.67 -9.32
C ALA A 238 -14.49 -7.50 -10.85
N LEU A 239 -14.42 -6.26 -11.34
CA LEU A 239 -14.22 -5.95 -12.75
C LEU A 239 -12.87 -6.45 -13.27
N LEU A 240 -11.78 -6.24 -12.52
CA LEU A 240 -10.44 -6.74 -12.90
C LEU A 240 -10.41 -8.26 -12.98
N ARG A 241 -11.02 -8.97 -12.03
CA ARG A 241 -11.06 -10.45 -12.01
C ARG A 241 -11.95 -11.06 -13.08
N ARG A 242 -12.91 -10.33 -13.63
CA ARG A 242 -13.68 -10.77 -14.81
C ARG A 242 -12.83 -10.80 -16.07
N VAL A 243 -11.90 -9.85 -16.22
CA VAL A 243 -11.05 -9.71 -17.41
C VAL A 243 -9.74 -10.49 -17.29
N PHE A 244 -9.12 -10.46 -16.11
CA PHE A 244 -7.83 -11.06 -15.83
C PHE A 244 -7.93 -12.24 -14.87
N THR A 245 -6.86 -13.00 -14.72
CA THR A 245 -6.85 -14.18 -13.84
C THR A 245 -5.56 -14.30 -13.05
N CYS A 246 -5.62 -14.83 -11.84
CA CYS A 246 -4.45 -15.26 -11.06
C CYS A 246 -4.00 -16.69 -11.42
N ARG A 247 -4.82 -17.45 -12.20
CA ARG A 247 -4.53 -18.82 -12.64
C ARG A 247 -4.58 -18.89 -14.18
N PRO A 248 -3.54 -18.45 -14.88
CA PRO A 248 -3.54 -18.51 -16.34
C PRO A 248 -3.41 -19.95 -16.83
N ALA A 249 -4.08 -20.26 -17.96
CA ALA A 249 -3.97 -21.57 -18.61
C ALA A 249 -2.54 -21.84 -19.16
N ARG A 250 -1.75 -20.78 -19.38
CA ARG A 250 -0.35 -20.85 -19.82
C ARG A 250 0.55 -20.22 -18.77
N VAL A 251 1.62 -20.91 -18.40
CA VAL A 251 2.63 -20.43 -17.43
C VAL A 251 3.27 -19.11 -17.86
N ALA A 252 3.44 -18.90 -19.17
CA ALA A 252 4.04 -17.70 -19.77
C ALA A 252 3.04 -16.56 -20.06
N ALA A 253 1.80 -16.61 -19.55
CA ALA A 253 0.84 -15.54 -19.80
C ALA A 253 1.38 -14.18 -19.28
N PRO A 254 1.28 -13.09 -20.08
CA PRO A 254 1.80 -11.78 -19.69
C PRO A 254 1.06 -11.23 -18.47
N ARG A 255 1.74 -10.39 -17.68
CA ARG A 255 1.12 -9.68 -16.56
C ARG A 255 0.06 -8.71 -17.07
N ALA A 256 -1.10 -8.68 -16.43
CA ALA A 256 -2.17 -7.76 -16.78
C ALA A 256 -1.72 -6.29 -16.66
N SER A 257 -0.93 -5.98 -15.64
CA SER A 257 -0.36 -4.64 -15.45
C SER A 257 0.60 -4.22 -16.57
N ALA A 258 1.37 -5.16 -17.14
CA ALA A 258 2.25 -4.88 -18.27
C ALA A 258 1.42 -4.54 -19.53
N LEU A 259 0.38 -5.32 -19.81
CA LEU A 259 -0.56 -5.05 -20.91
C LEU A 259 -1.21 -3.65 -20.77
N LEU A 260 -1.71 -3.33 -19.57
CA LEU A 260 -2.36 -2.05 -19.32
C LEU A 260 -1.38 -0.86 -19.42
N ARG A 261 -0.11 -1.01 -19.00
CA ARG A 261 0.92 0.03 -19.17
C ARG A 261 1.24 0.28 -20.63
N GLU A 262 1.39 -0.76 -21.39
CA GLU A 262 1.74 -0.70 -22.81
C GLU A 262 0.65 0.02 -23.64
N CYS A 263 -0.62 -0.28 -23.37
CA CYS A 263 -1.74 0.33 -24.07
C CYS A 263 -2.29 1.61 -23.40
N ARG A 264 -1.59 2.13 -22.38
CA ARG A 264 -2.07 3.21 -21.50
C ARG A 264 -2.63 4.42 -22.26
N THR A 265 -1.89 4.92 -23.26
CA THR A 265 -2.28 6.14 -23.99
C THR A 265 -3.48 5.90 -24.90
N SER A 266 -3.45 4.80 -25.67
CA SER A 266 -4.52 4.47 -26.62
C SER A 266 -5.83 4.15 -25.92
N VAL A 267 -5.76 3.36 -24.83
CA VAL A 267 -6.95 2.99 -24.06
C VAL A 267 -7.51 4.21 -23.32
N ALA A 268 -6.66 5.03 -22.71
CA ALA A 268 -7.13 6.22 -22.00
C ALA A 268 -7.83 7.23 -22.94
N THR A 269 -7.29 7.44 -24.14
CA THR A 269 -7.90 8.29 -25.15
C THR A 269 -9.24 7.73 -25.63
N ALA A 270 -9.30 6.44 -25.93
CA ALA A 270 -10.53 5.78 -26.38
C ALA A 270 -11.63 5.83 -25.29
N VAL A 271 -11.27 5.55 -24.04
CA VAL A 271 -12.22 5.59 -22.90
C VAL A 271 -12.69 7.02 -22.63
N ALA A 272 -11.82 8.01 -22.68
CA ALA A 272 -12.22 9.43 -22.50
C ALA A 272 -13.21 9.89 -23.57
N LEU A 273 -12.98 9.52 -24.83
CA LEU A 273 -13.90 9.81 -25.94
C LEU A 273 -15.25 9.11 -25.78
N GLU A 274 -15.23 7.84 -25.35
CA GLU A 274 -16.47 7.05 -25.19
C GLU A 274 -17.32 7.47 -24.00
N THR A 275 -16.67 7.88 -22.91
CA THR A 275 -17.37 8.20 -21.64
C THR A 275 -17.64 9.70 -21.44
N GLY A 276 -17.00 10.58 -22.22
CA GLY A 276 -17.03 12.02 -22.00
C GLY A 276 -16.30 12.47 -20.72
N VAL A 277 -15.65 11.54 -20.01
CA VAL A 277 -14.91 11.83 -18.77
C VAL A 277 -13.53 12.38 -19.11
N ASP A 278 -13.07 13.38 -18.34
CA ASP A 278 -11.78 14.00 -18.58
C ASP A 278 -10.63 13.00 -18.54
N ARG A 279 -9.60 13.24 -19.34
CA ARG A 279 -8.46 12.33 -19.50
C ARG A 279 -7.69 12.09 -18.21
N TYR A 280 -7.67 13.05 -17.29
CA TYR A 280 -6.99 12.91 -16.01
C TYR A 280 -7.68 11.83 -15.15
N THR A 281 -9.01 11.91 -15.02
CA THR A 281 -9.81 10.92 -14.29
C THR A 281 -9.66 9.51 -14.90
N VAL A 282 -9.67 9.39 -16.23
CA VAL A 282 -9.42 8.12 -16.91
C VAL A 282 -8.01 7.60 -16.60
N HIS A 283 -6.99 8.47 -16.60
CA HIS A 283 -5.63 8.08 -16.23
C HIS A 283 -5.50 7.64 -14.77
N GLN A 284 -6.25 8.23 -13.85
CA GLN A 284 -6.27 7.78 -12.44
C GLN A 284 -6.91 6.39 -12.31
N ALA A 285 -8.04 6.16 -12.97
CA ALA A 285 -8.66 4.84 -13.02
C ALA A 285 -7.72 3.77 -13.55
N LEU A 286 -7.03 4.08 -14.65
CA LEU A 286 -6.07 3.18 -15.27
C LEU A 286 -4.84 2.92 -14.38
N ARG A 287 -4.33 3.96 -13.73
CA ARG A 287 -3.21 3.83 -12.76
C ARG A 287 -3.61 2.91 -11.60
N ARG A 288 -4.80 3.09 -11.04
CA ARG A 288 -5.35 2.21 -10.00
C ARG A 288 -5.47 0.78 -10.49
N ALA A 289 -6.07 0.56 -11.67
CA ALA A 289 -6.19 -0.76 -12.27
C ALA A 289 -4.82 -1.45 -12.46
N ILE A 290 -3.81 -0.73 -12.94
CA ILE A 290 -2.43 -1.23 -13.10
C ILE A 290 -1.84 -1.64 -11.75
N GLY A 291 -1.91 -0.76 -10.75
CA GLY A 291 -1.42 -1.04 -9.39
C GLY A 291 -2.11 -2.27 -8.81
N ARG A 292 -3.43 -2.32 -8.91
CA ARG A 292 -4.23 -3.41 -8.36
C ARG A 292 -3.98 -4.74 -9.08
N CYS A 293 -3.75 -4.73 -10.39
CA CYS A 293 -3.31 -5.92 -11.12
C CYS A 293 -1.96 -6.45 -10.64
N ASP A 294 -1.01 -5.58 -10.27
CA ASP A 294 0.28 -5.99 -9.70
C ASP A 294 0.10 -6.58 -8.30
N GLU A 295 -0.70 -5.96 -7.46
CA GLU A 295 -1.00 -6.44 -6.10
C GLU A 295 -1.67 -7.82 -6.13
N LEU A 296 -2.70 -7.97 -6.95
CA LEU A 296 -3.44 -9.22 -7.12
C LEU A 296 -2.71 -10.26 -8.00
N GLN A 297 -1.52 -9.96 -8.53
CA GLN A 297 -0.73 -10.84 -9.41
C GLN A 297 -1.51 -11.31 -10.64
N LEU A 298 -2.36 -10.44 -11.20
CA LEU A 298 -3.23 -10.79 -12.31
C LEU A 298 -2.46 -10.93 -13.63
N ARG A 299 -2.92 -11.87 -14.46
CA ARG A 299 -2.38 -12.18 -15.78
C ARG A 299 -3.49 -12.16 -16.83
N VAL A 300 -3.12 -11.99 -18.08
CA VAL A 300 -4.04 -12.02 -19.22
C VAL A 300 -4.60 -13.44 -19.38
N ARG A 301 -5.93 -13.57 -19.59
CA ARG A 301 -6.61 -14.89 -19.69
C ARG A 301 -6.38 -15.60 -21.03
N GLY A 302 -6.29 -14.89 -22.12
CA GLY A 302 -6.28 -15.45 -23.46
C GLY A 302 -5.35 -14.70 -24.40
N ALA A 303 -5.77 -14.56 -25.66
CA ALA A 303 -5.01 -13.80 -26.64
C ALA A 303 -4.93 -12.32 -26.27
N ARG A 304 -3.79 -11.68 -26.57
CA ARG A 304 -3.53 -10.27 -26.25
C ARG A 304 -4.60 -9.32 -26.82
N ARG A 305 -5.09 -9.54 -28.04
CA ARG A 305 -6.15 -8.72 -28.65
C ARG A 305 -7.45 -8.76 -27.86
N THR A 306 -7.85 -9.94 -27.39
CA THR A 306 -9.03 -10.12 -26.55
C THR A 306 -8.83 -9.42 -25.22
N GLY A 307 -7.66 -9.59 -24.58
CA GLY A 307 -7.33 -8.90 -23.33
C GLY A 307 -7.38 -7.37 -23.42
N LEU A 308 -6.98 -6.78 -24.54
CA LEU A 308 -7.05 -5.33 -24.78
C LEU A 308 -8.51 -4.83 -24.92
N ARG A 309 -9.34 -5.55 -25.68
CA ARG A 309 -10.75 -5.22 -25.86
C ARG A 309 -11.48 -5.30 -24.52
N ASP A 310 -11.27 -6.38 -23.79
CA ASP A 310 -11.92 -6.61 -22.51
C ASP A 310 -11.45 -5.60 -21.46
N ALA A 311 -10.15 -5.22 -21.47
CA ALA A 311 -9.59 -4.17 -20.63
C ALA A 311 -10.21 -2.79 -20.92
N ARG A 312 -10.45 -2.45 -22.18
CA ARG A 312 -11.14 -1.20 -22.56
C ARG A 312 -12.57 -1.20 -22.00
N THR A 313 -13.35 -2.25 -22.25
CA THR A 313 -14.72 -2.38 -21.74
C THR A 313 -14.79 -2.30 -20.21
N MET A 314 -13.84 -2.94 -19.53
CA MET A 314 -13.70 -2.89 -18.07
C MET A 314 -13.40 -1.46 -17.60
N LEU A 315 -12.47 -0.76 -18.27
CA LEU A 315 -12.10 0.61 -17.91
C LEU A 315 -13.25 1.60 -18.14
N VAL A 316 -14.07 1.45 -19.18
CA VAL A 316 -15.28 2.23 -19.37
C VAL A 316 -16.21 2.09 -18.17
N LYS A 317 -16.43 0.86 -17.70
CA LYS A 317 -17.24 0.61 -16.50
C LYS A 317 -16.60 1.19 -15.23
N LEU A 318 -15.30 1.01 -15.06
CA LEU A 318 -14.56 1.53 -13.90
C LEU A 318 -14.59 3.06 -13.86
N VAL A 319 -14.43 3.72 -15.01
CA VAL A 319 -14.51 5.18 -15.14
C VAL A 319 -15.94 5.66 -14.89
N GLY A 320 -16.94 4.94 -15.35
CA GLY A 320 -18.35 5.23 -15.05
C GLY A 320 -18.63 5.20 -13.55
N LEU A 321 -18.13 4.18 -12.83
CA LEU A 321 -18.23 4.11 -11.36
C LEU A 321 -17.54 5.30 -10.67
N LEU A 322 -16.37 5.69 -11.15
CA LEU A 322 -15.63 6.83 -10.58
C LEU A 322 -16.26 8.19 -10.94
N ALA A 323 -16.91 8.32 -12.09
CA ALA A 323 -17.55 9.55 -12.54
C ALA A 323 -18.92 9.76 -11.87
N THR A 324 -19.68 8.69 -11.64
CA THR A 324 -20.96 8.74 -10.92
C THR A 324 -20.76 8.95 -9.42
N ASN A 325 -19.70 8.39 -8.85
CA ASN A 325 -19.28 8.63 -7.48
C ASN A 325 -18.14 9.64 -7.45
N ARG A 326 -18.44 10.95 -7.45
CA ARG A 326 -17.44 12.03 -7.27
C ARG A 326 -16.61 11.85 -5.99
N VAL A 327 -17.09 11.01 -5.09
CA VAL A 327 -16.48 10.63 -3.81
C VAL A 327 -16.60 9.12 -3.67
N THR A 328 -15.48 8.45 -3.40
CA THR A 328 -15.47 7.00 -3.16
C THR A 328 -15.34 6.74 -1.67
N SER A 329 -16.29 5.98 -1.10
CA SER A 329 -16.24 5.52 0.29
C SER A 329 -15.26 4.36 0.41
N ILE A 330 -14.28 4.48 1.31
CA ILE A 330 -13.25 3.46 1.54
C ILE A 330 -13.15 3.20 3.04
N LYS A 331 -13.24 1.93 3.43
CA LYS A 331 -13.04 1.50 4.82
C LYS A 331 -11.55 1.44 5.15
N LEU A 332 -11.19 1.90 6.35
CA LEU A 332 -9.87 1.77 6.96
C LEU A 332 -9.75 0.49 7.75
#